data_093aa9c4731267f13a4dcc4e1f720bb4
#
_entry.id   093aa9c4731267f13a4dcc4e1f720bb4
#
_cell.length_a   1.000
_cell.length_b   1.000
_cell.length_c   1.000
_cell.angle_alpha   90.00
_cell.angle_beta   90.00
_cell.angle_gamma   90.00
#
_symmetry.space_group_name_H-M   'P 1'
#
loop_
_entity.id
_entity.type
_entity.pdbx_description
1 polymer ?
#
loop_
_entity_poly.entity_id
_entity_poly.type
_entity_poly.pdbx_seq_one_letter_code
_entity_poly.pdbx_strand_id
1 'polypeptide(L)'
;MSLVWRCLRRYRWYCLTALLFVLLEANCELLLPTLMARMIDEGVRTGELGRVLELGGWMAVAALAGILCVLVRNFCSGTASQRFGAELRRTLFAKCLRLTEGGVDQLGSGALVTRMSSDCDQLSRSVNSALR
;
A
#
# COMPACT_ATOMS: atom_id res chain seq x y z
N MET A 1 -18.87 -11.71 -1.99
CA MET A 1 -17.51 -11.95 -2.53
C MET A 1 -17.31 -11.50 -3.97
N SER A 2 -18.32 -11.51 -4.83
CA SER A 2 -18.19 -11.09 -6.26
C SER A 2 -17.91 -9.59 -6.49
N LEU A 3 -18.35 -8.71 -5.60
CA LEU A 3 -18.18 -7.25 -5.71
C LEU A 3 -16.73 -6.83 -5.44
N VAL A 4 -16.11 -7.38 -4.38
CA VAL A 4 -14.70 -7.13 -4.03
C VAL A 4 -13.78 -7.61 -5.16
N TRP A 5 -14.05 -8.80 -5.71
CA TRP A 5 -13.29 -9.36 -6.82
C TRP A 5 -13.42 -8.52 -8.11
N ARG A 6 -14.58 -7.95 -8.38
CA ARG A 6 -14.84 -7.09 -9.55
C ARG A 6 -14.13 -5.74 -9.43
N CYS A 7 -14.10 -5.14 -8.24
CA CYS A 7 -13.35 -3.91 -7.95
C CYS A 7 -11.84 -4.14 -8.02
N LEU A 8 -11.33 -5.24 -7.43
CA LEU A 8 -9.92 -5.60 -7.51
C LEU A 8 -9.45 -5.78 -8.98
N ARG A 9 -10.27 -6.39 -9.82
CA ARG A 9 -9.97 -6.59 -11.23
C ARG A 9 -9.90 -5.28 -12.03
N ARG A 10 -10.64 -4.24 -11.62
CA ARG A 10 -10.61 -2.91 -12.24
C ARG A 10 -9.36 -2.12 -11.83
N TYR A 11 -8.83 -2.36 -10.63
CA TYR A 11 -7.63 -1.70 -10.10
C TYR A 11 -6.38 -2.60 -10.09
N ARG A 12 -6.40 -3.70 -10.87
CA ARG A 12 -5.30 -4.67 -10.95
C ARG A 12 -3.94 -4.04 -11.27
N TRP A 13 -3.91 -2.98 -12.08
CA TRP A 13 -2.68 -2.28 -12.42
C TRP A 13 -2.06 -1.57 -11.19
N TYR A 14 -2.87 -0.94 -10.35
CA TYR A 14 -2.39 -0.32 -9.11
C TYR A 14 -1.90 -1.37 -8.11
N CYS A 15 -2.57 -2.52 -8.02
CA CYS A 15 -2.13 -3.62 -7.17
C CYS A 15 -0.83 -4.25 -7.69
N LEU A 16 -0.69 -4.43 -9.01
CA LEU A 16 0.52 -4.97 -9.63
C LEU A 16 1.71 -4.01 -9.46
N THR A 17 1.51 -2.72 -9.67
CA THR A 17 2.55 -1.71 -9.43
C THR A 17 2.96 -1.67 -7.96
N ALA A 18 2.01 -1.69 -7.03
CA ALA A 18 2.32 -1.74 -5.61
C ALA A 18 3.14 -2.98 -5.26
N LEU A 19 2.77 -4.16 -5.75
CA LEU A 19 3.50 -5.41 -5.52
C LEU A 19 4.92 -5.36 -6.11
N LEU A 20 5.08 -4.82 -7.31
CA LEU A 20 6.39 -4.66 -7.96
C LEU A 20 7.30 -3.74 -7.13
N PHE A 21 6.75 -2.62 -6.62
CA PHE A 21 7.52 -1.70 -5.78
C PHE A 21 7.87 -2.28 -4.40
N VAL A 22 7.02 -3.14 -3.82
CA VAL A 22 7.36 -3.91 -2.61
C VAL A 22 8.56 -4.82 -2.85
N LEU A 23 8.58 -5.54 -3.99
CA LEU A 23 9.72 -6.40 -4.34
C LEU A 23 11.00 -5.60 -4.58
N LEU A 24 10.91 -4.44 -5.25
CA LEU A 24 12.06 -3.55 -5.43
C LEU A 24 12.60 -3.03 -4.09
N GLU A 25 11.71 -2.58 -3.21
CA GLU A 25 12.04 -2.10 -1.86
C GLU A 25 12.77 -3.18 -1.06
N ALA A 26 12.24 -4.41 -1.03
CA ALA A 26 12.86 -5.54 -0.35
C ALA A 26 14.27 -5.85 -0.89
N ASN A 27 14.49 -5.73 -2.21
CA ASN A 27 15.82 -5.89 -2.79
C ASN A 27 16.77 -4.78 -2.35
N CYS A 28 16.33 -3.52 -2.29
CA CYS A 28 17.13 -2.41 -1.80
C CYS A 28 17.51 -2.60 -0.32
N GLU A 29 16.57 -3.07 0.52
CA GLU A 29 16.84 -3.37 1.92
C GLU A 29 17.87 -4.50 2.10
N LEU A 30 17.83 -5.54 1.27
CA LEU A 30 18.80 -6.65 1.31
C LEU A 30 20.19 -6.25 0.77
N LEU A 31 20.27 -5.24 -0.08
CA LEU A 31 21.54 -4.71 -0.57
C LEU A 31 22.34 -3.97 0.50
N LEU A 32 21.68 -3.28 1.44
CA LEU A 32 22.34 -2.49 2.47
C LEU A 32 23.28 -3.32 3.37
N PRO A 33 22.85 -4.46 3.97
CA PRO A 33 23.76 -5.30 4.76
C PRO A 33 24.88 -5.90 3.93
N THR A 34 24.61 -6.23 2.66
CA THR A 34 25.61 -6.81 1.75
C THR A 34 26.70 -5.78 1.42
N LEU A 35 26.32 -4.54 1.11
CA LEU A 35 27.25 -3.44 0.86
C LEU A 35 28.04 -3.09 2.14
N MET A 36 27.41 -3.14 3.31
CA MET A 36 28.06 -2.91 4.60
C MET A 36 29.13 -3.97 4.89
N ALA A 37 28.84 -5.25 4.64
CA ALA A 37 29.82 -6.33 4.78
C ALA A 37 31.02 -6.12 3.86
N ARG A 38 30.79 -5.79 2.59
CA ARG A 38 31.87 -5.46 1.65
C ARG A 38 32.68 -4.24 2.07
N MET A 39 32.03 -3.20 2.58
CA MET A 39 32.71 -2.00 3.06
C MET A 39 33.65 -2.33 4.21
N ILE A 40 33.28 -3.24 5.12
CA ILE A 40 34.14 -3.69 6.23
C ILE A 40 35.30 -4.54 5.69
N ASP A 41 35.04 -5.50 4.80
CA ASP A 41 36.05 -6.44 4.32
C ASP A 41 37.04 -5.79 3.35
N GLU A 42 36.57 -4.99 2.40
CA GLU A 42 37.38 -4.40 1.33
C GLU A 42 37.88 -2.98 1.66
N GLY A 43 37.22 -2.25 2.53
CA GLY A 43 37.55 -0.87 2.86
C GLY A 43 38.26 -0.74 4.21
N VAL A 44 37.61 -1.19 5.29
CA VAL A 44 38.14 -0.99 6.65
C VAL A 44 39.33 -1.90 6.91
N ARG A 45 39.29 -3.17 6.50
CA ARG A 45 40.40 -4.13 6.72
C ARG A 45 41.64 -3.81 5.91
N THR A 46 41.48 -3.24 4.72
CA THR A 46 42.62 -2.86 3.85
C THR A 46 43.14 -1.44 4.14
N GLY A 47 42.36 -0.63 4.88
CA GLY A 47 42.68 0.77 5.17
C GLY A 47 42.51 1.70 3.98
N GLU A 48 41.80 1.27 2.92
CA GLU A 48 41.57 2.06 1.72
C GLU A 48 40.35 2.98 1.87
N LEU A 49 40.56 4.23 2.27
CA LEU A 49 39.51 5.26 2.39
C LEU A 49 38.70 5.46 1.12
N GLY A 50 39.31 5.30 -0.06
CA GLY A 50 38.64 5.43 -1.35
C GLY A 50 37.52 4.40 -1.53
N ARG A 51 37.77 3.15 -1.16
CA ARG A 51 36.77 2.06 -1.20
C ARG A 51 35.62 2.27 -0.22
N VAL A 52 35.96 2.76 0.98
CA VAL A 52 34.93 3.09 2.00
C VAL A 52 33.97 4.16 1.48
N LEU A 53 34.47 5.22 0.85
CA LEU A 53 33.69 6.30 0.30
C LEU A 53 32.84 5.84 -0.90
N GLU A 54 33.43 5.02 -1.77
CA GLU A 54 32.72 4.45 -2.92
C GLU A 54 31.53 3.57 -2.49
N LEU A 55 31.76 2.61 -1.60
CA LEU A 55 30.73 1.72 -1.09
C LEU A 55 29.70 2.44 -0.25
N GLY A 56 30.11 3.43 0.55
CA GLY A 56 29.23 4.33 1.28
C GLY A 56 28.33 5.15 0.34
N GLY A 57 28.85 5.61 -0.79
CA GLY A 57 28.08 6.26 -1.86
C GLY A 57 27.02 5.34 -2.45
N TRP A 58 27.36 4.10 -2.75
CA TRP A 58 26.39 3.10 -3.23
C TRP A 58 25.32 2.78 -2.20
N MET A 59 25.66 2.72 -0.91
CA MET A 59 24.67 2.56 0.17
C MET A 59 23.70 3.74 0.22
N ALA A 60 24.19 4.98 0.09
CA ALA A 60 23.34 6.17 0.05
C ALA A 60 22.39 6.15 -1.16
N VAL A 61 22.88 5.76 -2.33
CA VAL A 61 22.04 5.62 -3.53
C VAL A 61 20.97 4.54 -3.34
N ALA A 62 21.33 3.37 -2.79
CA ALA A 62 20.39 2.29 -2.50
C ALA A 62 19.32 2.72 -1.49
N ALA A 63 19.69 3.45 -0.44
CA ALA A 63 18.76 3.99 0.55
C ALA A 63 17.77 5.00 -0.08
N LEU A 64 18.28 5.94 -0.90
CA LEU A 64 17.41 6.89 -1.62
C LEU A 64 16.44 6.20 -2.58
N ALA A 65 16.92 5.18 -3.32
CA ALA A 65 16.07 4.37 -4.19
C ALA A 65 14.97 3.65 -3.39
N GLY A 66 15.31 3.08 -2.23
CA GLY A 66 14.35 2.46 -1.31
C GLY A 66 13.27 3.44 -0.86
N ILE A 67 13.65 4.65 -0.44
CA ILE A 67 12.69 5.70 -0.04
C ILE A 67 11.74 6.06 -1.18
N LEU A 68 12.24 6.21 -2.41
CA LEU A 68 11.40 6.49 -3.57
C LEU A 68 10.40 5.35 -3.83
N CYS A 69 10.84 4.09 -3.72
CA CYS A 69 9.97 2.92 -3.86
C CYS A 69 8.85 2.93 -2.81
N VAL A 70 9.17 3.22 -1.54
CA VAL A 70 8.18 3.36 -0.46
C VAL A 70 7.14 4.46 -0.76
N LEU A 71 7.59 5.63 -1.22
CA LEU A 71 6.69 6.74 -1.55
C LEU A 71 5.73 6.37 -2.68
N VAL A 72 6.23 5.79 -3.76
CA VAL A 72 5.39 5.36 -4.90
C VAL A 72 4.41 4.27 -4.48
N ARG A 73 4.86 3.27 -3.73
CA ARG A 73 4.02 2.21 -3.18
C ARG A 73 2.90 2.78 -2.31
N ASN A 74 3.22 3.66 -1.36
CA ASN A 74 2.24 4.27 -0.47
C ASN A 74 1.21 5.10 -1.24
N PHE A 75 1.64 5.84 -2.26
CA PHE A 75 0.75 6.60 -3.12
C PHE A 75 -0.20 5.69 -3.91
N CYS A 76 0.31 4.62 -4.52
CA CYS A 76 -0.49 3.65 -5.26
C CYS A 76 -1.48 2.91 -4.35
N SER A 77 -1.02 2.41 -3.20
CA SER A 77 -1.85 1.72 -2.21
C SER A 77 -2.93 2.63 -1.64
N GLY A 78 -2.57 3.86 -1.25
CA GLY A 78 -3.52 4.86 -0.75
C GLY A 78 -4.60 5.21 -1.78
N THR A 79 -4.21 5.45 -3.03
CA THR A 79 -5.15 5.77 -4.11
C THR A 79 -6.09 4.60 -4.40
N ALA A 80 -5.58 3.37 -4.46
CA ALA A 80 -6.38 2.17 -4.66
C ALA A 80 -7.40 1.98 -3.54
N SER A 81 -6.97 2.10 -2.29
CA SER A 81 -7.82 1.97 -1.10
C SER A 81 -8.92 3.03 -1.04
N GLN A 82 -8.60 4.30 -1.29
CA GLN A 82 -9.59 5.39 -1.28
C GLN A 82 -10.64 5.23 -2.39
N ARG A 83 -10.22 4.87 -3.60
CA ARG A 83 -11.15 4.61 -4.70
C ARG A 83 -12.03 3.40 -4.44
N PHE A 84 -11.48 2.33 -3.86
CA PHE A 84 -12.24 1.17 -3.43
C PHE A 84 -13.30 1.56 -2.38
N GLY A 85 -12.93 2.32 -1.35
CA GLY A 85 -13.85 2.80 -0.32
C GLY A 85 -14.97 3.68 -0.88
N ALA A 86 -14.66 4.56 -1.83
CA ALA A 86 -15.66 5.40 -2.50
C ALA A 86 -16.67 4.59 -3.33
N GLU A 87 -16.18 3.63 -4.11
CA GLU A 87 -17.05 2.75 -4.92
C GLU A 87 -17.93 1.86 -4.03
N LEU A 88 -17.38 1.36 -2.92
CA LEU A 88 -18.13 0.57 -1.95
C LEU A 88 -19.25 1.38 -1.31
N ARG A 89 -18.95 2.60 -0.83
CA ARG A 89 -19.96 3.52 -0.27
C ARG A 89 -21.06 3.82 -1.29
N ARG A 90 -20.70 4.15 -2.53
CA ARG A 90 -21.65 4.44 -3.60
C ARG A 90 -22.58 3.25 -3.88
N THR A 91 -22.01 2.04 -3.93
CA THR A 91 -22.80 0.82 -4.22
C THR A 91 -23.73 0.47 -3.06
N LEU A 92 -23.26 0.61 -1.82
CA LEU A 92 -24.06 0.36 -0.63
C LEU A 92 -25.18 1.39 -0.49
N PHE A 93 -24.87 2.67 -0.69
CA PHE A 93 -25.85 3.75 -0.63
C PHE A 93 -26.95 3.58 -1.68
N ALA A 94 -26.57 3.23 -2.93
CA ALA A 94 -27.53 2.96 -3.98
C ALA A 94 -28.43 1.74 -3.67
N LYS A 95 -27.90 0.73 -2.98
CA LYS A 95 -28.72 -0.41 -2.50
C LYS A 95 -29.64 -0.01 -1.35
N CYS A 96 -29.17 0.78 -0.39
CA CYS A 96 -29.99 1.29 0.70
C CYS A 96 -31.18 2.11 0.18
N LEU A 97 -30.97 3.01 -0.77
CA LEU A 97 -32.05 3.79 -1.37
C LEU A 97 -33.12 2.92 -2.04
N ARG A 98 -32.73 1.81 -2.66
CA ARG A 98 -33.69 0.86 -3.26
C ARG A 98 -34.46 0.03 -2.24
N LEU A 99 -33.93 -0.14 -1.03
CA LEU A 99 -34.60 -0.85 0.07
C LEU A 99 -35.56 0.05 0.86
N THR A 100 -35.43 1.38 0.71
CA THR A 100 -36.20 2.38 1.49
C THR A 100 -37.71 2.37 1.14
N GLU A 101 -38.10 1.85 -0.01
CA GLU A 101 -39.50 1.74 -0.37
C GLU A 101 -40.30 0.67 0.41
N GLY A 102 -39.68 -0.15 1.25
CA GLY A 102 -40.38 -1.22 1.95
C GLY A 102 -39.97 -1.62 3.35
N GLY A 103 -38.93 -1.05 3.96
CA GLY A 103 -38.42 -1.65 5.21
C GLY A 103 -37.53 -0.84 6.14
N VAL A 104 -37.20 0.40 5.84
CA VAL A 104 -36.21 1.20 6.64
C VAL A 104 -36.82 1.83 7.88
N ASP A 105 -38.14 1.98 7.97
CA ASP A 105 -38.82 2.54 9.14
C ASP A 105 -38.68 1.69 10.41
N GLN A 106 -38.36 0.39 10.29
CA GLN A 106 -38.23 -0.51 11.44
C GLN A 106 -36.81 -0.58 12.02
N LEU A 107 -35.77 -0.14 11.31
CA LEU A 107 -34.36 -0.34 11.70
C LEU A 107 -33.61 0.95 12.13
N GLY A 108 -34.27 2.10 12.08
CA GLY A 108 -33.64 3.40 12.42
C GLY A 108 -32.59 3.81 11.38
N SER A 109 -32.98 4.67 10.46
CA SER A 109 -32.14 5.14 9.34
C SER A 109 -30.74 5.64 9.75
N GLY A 110 -30.64 6.29 10.91
CA GLY A 110 -29.35 6.79 11.43
C GLY A 110 -28.36 5.71 11.84
N ALA A 111 -28.83 4.64 12.49
CA ALA A 111 -27.98 3.52 12.91
C ALA A 111 -27.42 2.73 11.70
N LEU A 112 -28.22 2.55 10.65
CA LEU A 112 -27.82 1.90 9.41
C LEU A 112 -26.74 2.69 8.66
N VAL A 113 -26.89 4.00 8.54
CA VAL A 113 -25.91 4.88 7.87
C VAL A 113 -24.58 4.90 8.64
N THR A 114 -24.63 4.96 9.97
CA THR A 114 -23.43 4.97 10.80
C THR A 114 -22.67 3.64 10.72
N ARG A 115 -23.35 2.50 10.81
CA ARG A 115 -22.73 1.19 10.66
C ARG A 115 -22.12 1.00 9.28
N MET A 116 -22.86 1.40 8.24
CA MET A 116 -22.41 1.29 6.85
C MET A 116 -21.15 2.13 6.59
N SER A 117 -21.06 3.33 7.15
CA SER A 117 -19.86 4.19 7.05
C SER A 117 -18.67 3.56 7.78
N SER A 118 -18.87 3.07 9.01
CA SER A 118 -17.79 2.46 9.79
C SER A 118 -17.26 1.17 9.15
N ASP A 119 -18.13 0.33 8.63
CA ASP A 119 -17.74 -0.92 7.96
C ASP A 119 -16.99 -0.67 6.64
N CYS A 120 -17.41 0.35 5.87
CA CYS A 120 -16.69 0.77 4.66
C CYS A 120 -15.29 1.30 4.97
N ASP A 121 -15.15 2.07 6.05
CA ASP A 121 -13.86 2.60 6.48
C ASP A 121 -12.93 1.49 7.00
N GLN A 122 -13.47 0.51 7.70
CA GLN A 122 -12.72 -0.64 8.18
C GLN A 122 -12.23 -1.51 7.01
N LEU A 123 -13.08 -1.79 6.03
CA LEU A 123 -12.70 -2.52 4.82
C LEU A 123 -11.66 -1.77 3.99
N SER A 124 -11.79 -0.46 3.84
CA SER A 124 -10.83 0.38 3.13
C SER A 124 -9.46 0.36 3.80
N ARG A 125 -9.42 0.43 5.15
CA ARG A 125 -8.19 0.30 5.95
C ARG A 125 -7.58 -1.09 5.83
N SER A 126 -8.39 -2.16 5.83
CA SER A 126 -7.92 -3.52 5.66
C SER A 126 -7.28 -3.74 4.29
N VAL A 127 -7.88 -3.20 3.22
CA VAL A 127 -7.29 -3.24 1.87
C VAL A 127 -5.98 -2.47 1.82
N ASN A 128 -5.90 -1.28 2.42
CA ASN A 128 -4.66 -0.51 2.48
C ASN A 128 -3.56 -1.26 3.26
N SER A 129 -3.91 -1.91 4.37
CA SER A 129 -2.97 -2.71 5.16
C SER A 129 -2.49 -3.95 4.43
N ALA A 130 -3.34 -4.58 3.63
CA ALA A 130 -2.97 -5.75 2.82
C ALA A 130 -2.06 -5.43 1.62
N LEU A 131 -2.08 -4.17 1.15
CA LEU A 131 -1.25 -3.69 0.03
C LEU A 131 0.04 -3.00 0.49
N ARG A 132 0.24 -2.91 1.80
CA ARG A 132 1.41 -2.28 2.43
C ARG A 132 2.38 -3.30 3.00
#